data_785030dc648de36b54aeed9dc1d935d2
#
_entry.id   785030dc648de36b54aeed9dc1d935d2
#
_cell.length_a   1.000
_cell.length_b   1.000
_cell.length_c   1.000
_cell.angle_alpha   90.00
_cell.angle_beta   90.00
_cell.angle_gamma   90.00
#
_symmetry.space_group_name_H-M   'P 1'
#
loop_
_entity.id
_entity.type
_entity.pdbx_description
1 polymer ?
#
loop_
_entity_poly.entity_id
_entity_poly.type
_entity_poly.pdbx_seq_one_letter_code
_entity_poly.pdbx_strand_id
1 'polypeptide(L)'
;RPRPKNLLGACLTDSDFPARKRQKMKKRSKAILAFARIAMVVAIVLFISVNSRTAVYATDILGTEETTTAANASDNFTIGISAGNGSDLASVLQIVLVLTVIALAPSILIMLTSFTRIIIVMHFTRTALGTQSTPPNQVLIGLSLFLTFFIMAPTFTTVYNDAIKPLSANEISAEEAYETGIQPIREFMFKQTNTKDIRMFLEIADIGAVENYDDIPTYVLVPSFIVSELRTAFIIGFLIYLPFIVIDMVVASTLMSMGMMMLPPTTISLPFKLLLFVLADGWNLVIGQLVNSFN
;
A
#
# COMPACT_ATOMS: atom_id res chain seq x y z
N ARG A 1 4.53 6.59 53.25
CA ARG A 1 5.15 6.96 51.96
C ARG A 1 4.05 7.50 51.05
N PRO A 2 4.12 8.74 50.56
CA PRO A 2 3.10 9.33 49.68
C PRO A 2 3.22 8.79 48.26
N ARG A 3 2.08 8.54 47.61
CA ARG A 3 1.96 8.19 46.17
C ARG A 3 2.35 9.38 45.31
N PRO A 4 3.11 9.20 44.22
CA PRO A 4 3.29 10.29 43.26
C PRO A 4 2.00 10.50 42.47
N LYS A 5 1.39 11.68 42.64
CA LYS A 5 0.37 12.24 41.74
C LYS A 5 1.09 12.84 40.52
N ASN A 6 0.47 12.64 39.37
CA ASN A 6 0.76 13.32 38.08
C ASN A 6 1.81 12.69 37.16
N LEU A 7 1.38 11.65 36.43
CA LEU A 7 2.00 11.24 35.17
C LEU A 7 1.19 11.63 33.92
N LEU A 8 0.21 12.54 34.05
CA LEU A 8 -0.64 12.99 32.93
C LEU A 8 -0.40 14.44 32.50
N GLY A 9 0.75 15.04 32.85
CA GLY A 9 1.01 16.47 32.65
C GLY A 9 2.29 16.85 31.93
N ALA A 10 3.01 15.94 31.30
CA ALA A 10 4.17 16.28 30.48
C ALA A 10 3.81 16.33 28.99
N CYS A 11 2.81 17.13 28.61
CA CYS A 11 2.78 17.72 27.29
C CYS A 11 3.95 18.66 27.19
N LEU A 12 5.01 18.27 26.48
CA LEU A 12 6.13 19.15 26.12
C LEU A 12 5.54 20.39 25.43
N THR A 13 5.60 21.53 26.11
CA THR A 13 5.14 22.80 25.56
C THR A 13 6.11 23.23 24.47
N ASP A 14 5.60 23.91 23.45
CA ASP A 14 6.34 24.43 22.27
C ASP A 14 7.52 25.34 22.64
N SER A 15 7.65 25.73 23.93
CA SER A 15 8.71 26.55 24.51
C SER A 15 10.03 25.81 24.76
N ASP A 16 10.04 24.48 24.81
CA ASP A 16 11.21 23.70 25.28
C ASP A 16 12.24 23.38 24.19
N PHE A 17 12.00 23.81 22.93
CA PHE A 17 12.90 23.55 21.81
C PHE A 17 13.61 24.81 21.29
N PRO A 18 14.93 24.75 20.98
CA PRO A 18 15.67 25.87 20.41
C PRO A 18 15.08 26.30 19.06
N ALA A 19 15.03 27.60 18.81
CA ALA A 19 14.35 28.27 17.69
C ALA A 19 14.64 27.63 16.32
N ARG A 20 15.86 27.15 16.10
CA ARG A 20 16.30 26.44 14.86
C ARG A 20 15.63 25.09 14.67
N LYS A 21 15.28 24.40 15.75
CA LYS A 21 14.57 23.12 15.74
C LYS A 21 13.07 23.32 15.47
N ARG A 22 12.48 24.40 16.01
CA ARG A 22 11.09 24.82 15.74
C ARG A 22 10.85 25.17 14.27
N GLN A 23 11.79 25.85 13.65
CA GLN A 23 11.69 26.20 12.22
C GLN A 23 11.77 24.98 11.32
N LYS A 24 12.63 23.99 11.66
CA LYS A 24 12.71 22.71 10.96
C LYS A 24 11.46 21.86 11.15
N MET A 25 10.87 21.81 12.36
CA MET A 25 9.62 21.10 12.62
C MET A 25 8.43 21.75 11.92
N LYS A 26 8.32 23.08 11.92
CA LYS A 26 7.27 23.83 11.19
C LYS A 26 7.36 23.65 9.66
N LYS A 27 8.58 23.57 9.10
CA LYS A 27 8.78 23.24 7.68
C LYS A 27 8.41 21.78 7.37
N ARG A 28 8.78 20.85 8.26
CA ARG A 28 8.39 19.43 8.11
C ARG A 28 6.87 19.25 8.24
N SER A 29 6.20 19.92 9.19
CA SER A 29 4.75 19.80 9.34
C SER A 29 3.99 20.37 8.14
N LYS A 30 4.46 21.47 7.53
CA LYS A 30 3.86 22.01 6.29
C LYS A 30 4.07 21.10 5.09
N ALA A 31 5.24 20.47 4.98
CA ALA A 31 5.51 19.48 3.93
C ALA A 31 4.66 18.22 4.11
N ILE A 32 4.52 17.72 5.34
CA ILE A 32 3.66 16.56 5.66
C ILE A 32 2.20 16.89 5.38
N LEU A 33 1.71 18.09 5.71
CA LEU A 33 0.35 18.53 5.42
C LEU A 33 0.08 18.71 3.91
N ALA A 34 1.05 19.22 3.15
CA ALA A 34 0.94 19.32 1.69
C ALA A 34 0.92 17.92 1.06
N PHE A 35 1.77 17.00 1.55
CA PHE A 35 1.83 15.63 1.09
C PHE A 35 0.55 14.84 1.44
N ALA A 36 0.01 15.03 2.66
CA ALA A 36 -1.26 14.43 3.07
C ALA A 36 -2.44 14.90 2.18
N ARG A 37 -2.43 16.17 1.73
CA ARG A 37 -3.44 16.69 0.80
C ARG A 37 -3.33 16.04 -0.58
N ILE A 38 -2.13 15.89 -1.11
CA ILE A 38 -1.89 15.22 -2.41
C ILE A 38 -2.26 13.74 -2.32
N ALA A 39 -1.88 13.05 -1.24
CA ALA A 39 -2.23 11.66 -0.99
C ALA A 39 -3.76 11.47 -0.88
N MET A 40 -4.46 12.40 -0.21
CA MET A 40 -5.91 12.38 -0.13
C MET A 40 -6.57 12.56 -1.50
N VAL A 41 -6.08 13.46 -2.34
CA VAL A 41 -6.60 13.66 -3.71
C VAL A 41 -6.36 12.42 -4.57
N VAL A 42 -5.16 11.83 -4.50
CA VAL A 42 -4.83 10.59 -5.22
C VAL A 42 -5.69 9.42 -4.74
N ALA A 43 -5.91 9.29 -3.42
CA ALA A 43 -6.79 8.27 -2.85
C ALA A 43 -8.25 8.45 -3.28
N ILE A 44 -8.75 9.70 -3.36
CA ILE A 44 -10.09 10.02 -3.84
C ILE A 44 -10.23 9.70 -5.33
N VAL A 45 -9.23 10.04 -6.16
CA VAL A 45 -9.22 9.73 -7.60
C VAL A 45 -9.18 8.22 -7.84
N LEU A 46 -8.36 7.48 -7.07
CA LEU A 46 -8.32 6.02 -7.11
C LEU A 46 -9.64 5.40 -6.64
N PHE A 47 -10.27 5.94 -5.59
CA PHE A 47 -11.56 5.49 -5.10
C PHE A 47 -12.68 5.70 -6.12
N ILE A 48 -12.71 6.85 -6.80
CA ILE A 48 -13.66 7.16 -7.86
C ILE A 48 -13.44 6.25 -9.07
N SER A 49 -12.20 6.00 -9.49
CA SER A 49 -11.90 5.14 -10.65
C SER A 49 -12.19 3.66 -10.40
N VAL A 50 -12.08 3.18 -9.15
CA VAL A 50 -12.47 1.80 -8.79
C VAL A 50 -13.99 1.64 -8.74
N ASN A 51 -14.73 2.65 -8.25
CA ASN A 51 -16.19 2.59 -8.20
C ASN A 51 -16.86 2.82 -9.56
N SER A 52 -16.23 3.52 -10.49
CA SER A 52 -16.80 3.71 -11.84
C SER A 52 -16.75 2.46 -12.71
N ARG A 53 -15.97 1.43 -12.35
CA ARG A 53 -15.92 0.17 -13.09
C ARG A 53 -17.09 -0.78 -12.84
N THR A 54 -17.89 -0.56 -11.81
CA THR A 54 -19.07 -1.39 -11.51
C THR A 54 -20.36 -0.95 -12.21
N ALA A 55 -20.37 0.21 -12.85
CA ALA A 55 -21.55 0.75 -13.53
C ALA A 55 -21.64 0.42 -15.02
N VAL A 56 -20.61 -0.19 -15.65
CA VAL A 56 -20.55 -0.38 -17.12
C VAL A 56 -21.08 -1.75 -17.58
N TYR A 57 -21.40 -2.68 -16.66
CA TYR A 57 -21.86 -4.04 -17.07
C TYR A 57 -23.38 -4.26 -17.05
N ALA A 58 -24.21 -3.22 -16.96
CA ALA A 58 -25.66 -3.38 -16.80
C ALA A 58 -26.52 -2.84 -17.95
N THR A 59 -25.98 -2.38 -19.09
CA THR A 59 -26.79 -1.74 -20.14
C THR A 59 -26.60 -2.26 -21.55
N ASP A 60 -26.17 -3.51 -21.75
CA ASP A 60 -26.02 -4.05 -23.10
C ASP A 60 -26.78 -5.36 -23.33
N ILE A 61 -28.03 -5.44 -22.88
CA ILE A 61 -28.99 -6.43 -23.34
C ILE A 61 -30.36 -5.75 -23.44
N LEU A 62 -30.60 -5.00 -24.47
CA LEU A 62 -31.91 -4.83 -25.13
C LEU A 62 -31.76 -3.78 -26.24
N GLY A 63 -31.62 -4.28 -27.47
CA GLY A 63 -31.71 -3.45 -28.66
C GLY A 63 -33.14 -2.96 -28.87
N THR A 64 -33.26 -1.72 -29.28
CA THR A 64 -34.23 -1.25 -30.30
C THR A 64 -33.85 0.16 -30.76
N GLU A 65 -33.86 0.32 -32.06
CA GLU A 65 -33.70 1.60 -32.77
C GLU A 65 -34.75 2.62 -32.36
N GLU A 66 -34.40 3.89 -32.20
CA GLU A 66 -35.11 5.00 -32.82
C GLU A 66 -34.35 6.33 -32.67
N THR A 67 -34.28 6.99 -33.78
CA THR A 67 -33.73 8.33 -34.04
C THR A 67 -34.51 9.42 -33.31
N THR A 68 -33.83 10.31 -32.56
CA THR A 68 -34.22 11.73 -32.55
C THR A 68 -33.12 12.64 -31.98
N THR A 69 -32.87 13.68 -32.71
CA THR A 69 -31.99 14.82 -32.48
C THR A 69 -32.37 15.61 -31.22
N ALA A 70 -31.41 15.81 -30.29
CA ALA A 70 -31.41 16.98 -29.42
C ALA A 70 -29.99 17.24 -28.89
N ALA A 71 -29.49 18.42 -29.23
CA ALA A 71 -28.21 18.95 -28.80
C ALA A 71 -28.20 19.18 -27.29
N ASN A 72 -27.22 18.61 -26.60
CA ASN A 72 -26.75 19.13 -25.32
C ASN A 72 -25.22 18.89 -25.23
N ALA A 73 -24.50 20.00 -25.10
CA ALA A 73 -23.08 20.03 -24.92
C ALA A 73 -22.69 19.33 -23.60
N SER A 74 -22.13 18.15 -23.73
CA SER A 74 -21.25 17.55 -22.73
C SER A 74 -19.94 17.31 -23.45
N ASP A 75 -18.85 17.89 -22.92
CA ASP A 75 -17.48 17.73 -23.41
C ASP A 75 -17.10 16.25 -23.43
N ASN A 76 -17.53 15.54 -24.45
CA ASN A 76 -17.03 14.23 -24.77
C ASN A 76 -15.66 14.41 -25.40
N PHE A 77 -14.61 14.09 -24.66
CA PHE A 77 -13.28 13.88 -25.21
C PHE A 77 -13.35 12.70 -26.20
N THR A 78 -13.80 12.99 -27.40
CA THR A 78 -13.77 12.06 -28.53
C THR A 78 -12.39 12.13 -29.14
N ILE A 79 -11.58 11.10 -28.91
CA ILE A 79 -10.35 10.88 -29.68
C ILE A 79 -10.81 10.49 -31.09
N GLY A 80 -10.88 11.46 -31.99
CA GLY A 80 -11.16 11.23 -33.42
C GLY A 80 -9.99 10.47 -34.02
N ILE A 81 -10.11 9.16 -34.15
CA ILE A 81 -9.16 8.32 -34.91
C ILE A 81 -9.47 8.51 -36.38
N SER A 82 -8.89 9.55 -37.04
CA SER A 82 -8.90 9.68 -38.47
C SER A 82 -7.84 8.74 -39.06
N ALA A 83 -8.25 7.60 -39.58
CA ALA A 83 -7.37 6.68 -40.29
C ALA A 83 -6.94 7.25 -41.64
N GLY A 84 -5.85 8.01 -41.63
CA GLY A 84 -5.27 8.59 -42.87
C GLY A 84 -3.77 8.83 -42.70
N ASN A 85 -2.96 8.02 -43.33
CA ASN A 85 -1.49 8.00 -43.45
C ASN A 85 -0.70 7.39 -42.30
N GLY A 86 0.38 6.68 -42.63
CA GLY A 86 1.20 5.88 -41.70
C GLY A 86 1.82 6.62 -40.49
N SER A 87 1.82 7.97 -40.48
CA SER A 87 2.18 8.80 -39.33
C SER A 87 1.11 8.78 -38.23
N ASP A 88 -0.16 8.57 -38.57
CA ASP A 88 -1.26 8.57 -37.62
C ASP A 88 -1.30 7.28 -36.79
N LEU A 89 -0.89 6.15 -37.38
CA LEU A 89 -0.78 4.87 -36.68
C LEU A 89 0.29 4.94 -35.59
N ALA A 90 1.44 5.57 -35.81
CA ALA A 90 2.48 5.73 -34.84
C ALA A 90 2.01 6.59 -33.64
N SER A 91 1.29 7.68 -33.94
CA SER A 91 0.72 8.55 -32.88
C SER A 91 -0.36 7.83 -32.05
N VAL A 92 -1.24 7.05 -32.72
CA VAL A 92 -2.25 6.23 -32.01
C VAL A 92 -1.58 5.18 -31.11
N LEU A 93 -0.57 4.48 -31.61
CA LEU A 93 0.18 3.50 -30.82
C LEU A 93 0.87 4.14 -29.62
N GLN A 94 1.45 5.34 -29.80
CA GLN A 94 2.07 6.09 -28.71
C GLN A 94 1.04 6.48 -27.63
N ILE A 95 -0.13 6.98 -28.03
CA ILE A 95 -1.22 7.32 -27.09
C ILE A 95 -1.69 6.07 -26.32
N VAL A 96 -1.93 4.95 -27.03
CA VAL A 96 -2.34 3.69 -26.41
C VAL A 96 -1.28 3.20 -25.41
N LEU A 97 0.00 3.27 -25.77
CA LEU A 97 1.10 2.90 -24.90
C LEU A 97 1.13 3.77 -23.64
N VAL A 98 1.03 5.09 -23.78
CA VAL A 98 1.00 6.03 -22.65
C VAL A 98 -0.20 5.74 -21.73
N LEU A 99 -1.39 5.56 -22.31
CA LEU A 99 -2.58 5.20 -21.53
C LEU A 99 -2.41 3.87 -20.79
N THR A 100 -1.78 2.88 -21.41
CA THR A 100 -1.49 1.59 -20.81
C THR A 100 -0.53 1.74 -19.62
N VAL A 101 0.54 2.52 -19.77
CA VAL A 101 1.48 2.80 -18.69
C VAL A 101 0.79 3.52 -17.53
N ILE A 102 -0.03 4.55 -17.82
CA ILE A 102 -0.79 5.27 -16.80
C ILE A 102 -1.78 4.34 -16.07
N ALA A 103 -2.43 3.42 -16.79
CA ALA A 103 -3.35 2.45 -16.19
C ALA A 103 -2.64 1.43 -15.29
N LEU A 104 -1.39 1.05 -15.60
CA LEU A 104 -0.60 0.11 -14.82
C LEU A 104 0.16 0.78 -13.66
N ALA A 105 0.42 2.08 -13.74
CA ALA A 105 1.20 2.82 -12.75
C ALA A 105 0.73 2.62 -11.30
N PRO A 106 -0.58 2.67 -10.96
CA PRO A 106 -1.04 2.42 -9.60
C PRO A 106 -0.68 1.03 -9.08
N SER A 107 -0.80 0.00 -9.93
CA SER A 107 -0.47 -1.38 -9.56
C SER A 107 1.02 -1.55 -9.32
N ILE A 108 1.85 -0.94 -10.16
CA ILE A 108 3.30 -0.97 -10.01
C ILE A 108 3.72 -0.24 -8.72
N LEU A 109 3.18 0.96 -8.47
CA LEU A 109 3.48 1.70 -7.24
C LEU A 109 3.12 0.92 -5.97
N ILE A 110 1.97 0.25 -5.95
CA ILE A 110 1.54 -0.59 -4.83
C ILE A 110 2.53 -1.74 -4.62
N MET A 111 3.01 -2.37 -5.69
CA MET A 111 3.96 -3.49 -5.61
C MET A 111 5.37 -3.07 -5.19
N LEU A 112 5.79 -1.83 -5.45
CA LEU A 112 7.11 -1.30 -5.10
C LEU A 112 7.18 -0.65 -3.71
N THR A 113 6.07 -0.65 -2.97
CA THR A 113 5.97 0.00 -1.66
C THR A 113 5.72 -1.01 -0.54
N SER A 114 5.65 -0.53 0.70
CA SER A 114 5.29 -1.32 1.88
C SER A 114 3.85 -1.87 1.87
N PHE A 115 3.01 -1.48 0.91
CA PHE A 115 1.59 -1.83 0.84
C PHE A 115 1.35 -3.34 0.87
N THR A 116 2.15 -4.11 0.10
CA THR A 116 1.97 -5.56 -0.02
C THR A 116 2.07 -6.27 1.34
N ARG A 117 3.09 -5.97 2.13
CA ARG A 117 3.25 -6.54 3.48
C ARG A 117 2.09 -6.15 4.38
N ILE A 118 1.74 -4.86 4.38
CA ILE A 118 0.71 -4.32 5.27
C ILE A 118 -0.65 -4.96 4.99
N ILE A 119 -1.10 -5.00 3.74
CA ILE A 119 -2.42 -5.53 3.38
C ILE A 119 -2.53 -7.02 3.72
N ILE A 120 -1.48 -7.79 3.49
CA ILE A 120 -1.46 -9.22 3.80
C ILE A 120 -1.56 -9.45 5.31
N VAL A 121 -0.76 -8.74 6.11
CA VAL A 121 -0.80 -8.84 7.58
C VAL A 121 -2.17 -8.45 8.13
N MET A 122 -2.79 -7.38 7.58
CA MET A 122 -4.14 -6.96 7.95
C MET A 122 -5.20 -8.04 7.63
N HIS A 123 -5.07 -8.70 6.49
CA HIS A 123 -5.93 -9.84 6.14
C HIS A 123 -5.74 -11.02 7.08
N PHE A 124 -4.48 -11.36 7.44
CA PHE A 124 -4.20 -12.40 8.42
C PHE A 124 -4.79 -12.08 9.78
N THR A 125 -4.68 -10.83 10.25
CA THR A 125 -5.28 -10.37 11.52
C THR A 125 -6.78 -10.58 11.53
N ARG A 126 -7.49 -10.17 10.47
CA ARG A 126 -8.94 -10.41 10.33
C ARG A 126 -9.28 -11.90 10.35
N THR A 127 -8.52 -12.71 9.61
CA THR A 127 -8.73 -14.15 9.54
C THR A 127 -8.46 -14.82 10.90
N ALA A 128 -7.43 -14.41 11.62
CA ALA A 128 -7.09 -14.90 12.95
C ALA A 128 -8.23 -14.66 13.96
N LEU A 129 -8.85 -13.49 13.89
CA LEU A 129 -10.03 -13.15 14.72
C LEU A 129 -11.25 -14.02 14.43
N GLY A 130 -11.29 -14.72 13.27
CA GLY A 130 -12.45 -15.52 12.87
C GLY A 130 -13.60 -14.69 12.31
N THR A 131 -13.40 -13.39 12.09
CA THR A 131 -14.41 -12.52 11.49
C THR A 131 -14.36 -12.66 9.97
N GLN A 132 -15.48 -13.07 9.34
CA GLN A 132 -15.52 -13.32 7.90
C GLN A 132 -15.54 -12.05 7.05
N SER A 133 -16.22 -10.99 7.53
CA SER A 133 -16.47 -9.77 6.76
C SER A 133 -16.13 -8.47 7.49
N THR A 134 -15.83 -8.51 8.78
CA THR A 134 -15.54 -7.33 9.60
C THR A 134 -14.09 -7.34 10.08
N PRO A 135 -13.31 -6.27 9.85
CA PRO A 135 -13.63 -5.06 9.06
C PRO A 135 -13.76 -5.32 7.55
N PRO A 136 -14.56 -4.52 6.81
CA PRO A 136 -14.70 -4.64 5.36
C PRO A 136 -13.37 -4.46 4.62
N ASN A 137 -13.23 -5.07 3.43
CA ASN A 137 -11.99 -4.98 2.63
C ASN A 137 -11.58 -3.53 2.34
N GLN A 138 -12.54 -2.64 2.06
CA GLN A 138 -12.27 -1.24 1.79
C GLN A 138 -11.60 -0.53 2.98
N VAL A 139 -12.00 -0.85 4.22
CA VAL A 139 -11.38 -0.31 5.43
C VAL A 139 -9.93 -0.79 5.56
N LEU A 140 -9.69 -2.09 5.33
CA LEU A 140 -8.33 -2.65 5.37
C LEU A 140 -7.43 -2.06 4.29
N ILE A 141 -7.94 -1.92 3.05
CA ILE A 141 -7.21 -1.29 1.95
C ILE A 141 -6.92 0.18 2.28
N GLY A 142 -7.91 0.94 2.74
CA GLY A 142 -7.73 2.34 3.13
C GLY A 142 -6.69 2.51 4.22
N LEU A 143 -6.77 1.72 5.30
CA LEU A 143 -5.79 1.75 6.39
C LEU A 143 -4.40 1.36 5.89
N SER A 144 -4.29 0.33 5.05
CA SER A 144 -3.01 -0.10 4.47
C SER A 144 -2.38 1.00 3.60
N LEU A 145 -3.18 1.74 2.81
CA LEU A 145 -2.70 2.88 2.04
C LEU A 145 -2.18 4.00 2.94
N PHE A 146 -2.93 4.37 3.99
CA PHE A 146 -2.47 5.39 4.94
C PHE A 146 -1.15 5.02 5.61
N LEU A 147 -1.02 3.77 6.07
CA LEU A 147 0.22 3.28 6.66
C LEU A 147 1.36 3.25 5.65
N THR A 148 1.08 2.87 4.41
CA THR A 148 2.06 2.89 3.32
C THR A 148 2.59 4.31 3.09
N PHE A 149 1.71 5.31 2.98
CA PHE A 149 2.13 6.71 2.83
C PHE A 149 2.95 7.19 4.03
N PHE A 150 2.59 6.76 5.23
CA PHE A 150 3.32 7.12 6.44
C PHE A 150 4.74 6.52 6.44
N ILE A 151 4.89 5.24 6.12
CA ILE A 151 6.18 4.54 6.07
C ILE A 151 7.04 5.06 4.91
N MET A 152 6.45 5.25 3.74
CA MET A 152 7.15 5.70 2.54
C MET A 152 7.38 7.21 2.47
N ALA A 153 6.87 8.00 3.42
CA ALA A 153 7.01 9.46 3.44
C ALA A 153 8.45 9.96 3.27
N PRO A 154 9.49 9.42 3.94
CA PRO A 154 10.87 9.82 3.72
C PRO A 154 11.32 9.56 2.28
N THR A 155 11.06 8.37 1.74
CA THR A 155 11.41 7.98 0.37
C THR A 155 10.75 8.90 -0.66
N PHE A 156 9.44 9.13 -0.53
CA PHE A 156 8.72 10.04 -1.45
C PHE A 156 9.19 11.50 -1.34
N THR A 157 9.57 11.94 -0.14
CA THR A 157 10.12 13.29 0.04
C THR A 157 11.46 13.44 -0.69
N THR A 158 12.31 12.43 -0.67
CA THR A 158 13.57 12.41 -1.41
C THR A 158 13.30 12.44 -2.92
N VAL A 159 12.44 11.55 -3.43
CA VAL A 159 12.04 11.55 -4.85
C VAL A 159 11.51 12.92 -5.29
N TYR A 160 10.67 13.54 -4.48
CA TYR A 160 10.11 14.85 -4.81
C TYR A 160 11.17 15.94 -4.88
N ASN A 161 12.08 15.99 -3.91
CA ASN A 161 13.11 17.04 -3.84
C ASN A 161 14.19 16.88 -4.89
N ASP A 162 14.62 15.63 -5.16
CA ASP A 162 15.80 15.35 -5.95
C ASP A 162 15.48 15.08 -7.43
N ALA A 163 14.23 14.70 -7.76
CA ALA A 163 13.80 14.42 -9.13
C ALA A 163 12.65 15.32 -9.60
N ILE A 164 11.50 15.31 -8.91
CA ILE A 164 10.30 16.00 -9.41
C ILE A 164 10.45 17.51 -9.39
N LYS A 165 11.00 18.07 -8.32
CA LYS A 165 11.16 19.51 -8.15
C LYS A 165 12.15 20.09 -9.16
N PRO A 166 13.39 19.55 -9.37
CA PRO A 166 14.31 20.00 -10.40
C PRO A 166 13.77 19.85 -11.81
N LEU A 167 13.06 18.74 -12.10
CA LEU A 167 12.39 18.55 -13.39
C LEU A 167 11.34 19.63 -13.67
N SER A 168 10.54 19.99 -12.67
CA SER A 168 9.53 21.06 -12.81
C SER A 168 10.13 22.45 -12.98
N ALA A 169 11.37 22.63 -12.49
CA ALA A 169 12.15 23.87 -12.69
C ALA A 169 12.94 23.88 -14.02
N ASN A 170 12.86 22.82 -14.83
CA ASN A 170 13.67 22.61 -16.02
C ASN A 170 15.19 22.62 -15.76
N GLU A 171 15.62 22.22 -14.55
CA GLU A 171 17.03 22.15 -14.15
C GLU A 171 17.69 20.86 -14.62
N ILE A 172 16.90 19.79 -14.78
CA ILE A 172 17.33 18.46 -15.21
C ILE A 172 16.43 17.92 -16.34
N SER A 173 16.97 17.01 -17.12
CA SER A 173 16.21 16.30 -18.17
C SER A 173 15.24 15.26 -17.57
N ALA A 174 14.25 14.82 -18.38
CA ALA A 174 13.33 13.78 -17.94
C ALA A 174 14.05 12.44 -17.65
N GLU A 175 15.12 12.14 -18.38
CA GLU A 175 15.94 10.94 -18.21
C GLU A 175 16.71 10.98 -16.90
N GLU A 176 17.35 12.09 -16.62
CA GLU A 176 18.10 12.33 -15.37
C GLU A 176 17.16 12.34 -14.16
N ALA A 177 15.95 12.92 -14.30
CA ALA A 177 14.93 12.88 -13.26
C ALA A 177 14.44 11.45 -12.97
N TYR A 178 14.34 10.60 -14.00
CA TYR A 178 14.01 9.19 -13.82
C TYR A 178 15.14 8.45 -13.07
N GLU A 179 16.38 8.60 -13.51
CA GLU A 179 17.54 7.96 -12.86
C GLU A 179 17.67 8.37 -11.40
N THR A 180 17.59 9.67 -11.11
CA THR A 180 17.66 10.20 -9.74
C THR A 180 16.47 9.77 -8.89
N GLY A 181 15.27 9.76 -9.48
CA GLY A 181 14.02 9.46 -8.77
C GLY A 181 13.85 7.99 -8.44
N ILE A 182 14.41 7.07 -9.24
CA ILE A 182 14.30 5.64 -8.97
C ILE A 182 15.22 5.20 -7.82
N GLN A 183 16.35 5.88 -7.57
CA GLN A 183 17.34 5.49 -6.57
C GLN A 183 16.76 5.38 -5.14
N PRO A 184 16.03 6.34 -4.59
CA PRO A 184 15.45 6.22 -3.24
C PRO A 184 14.47 5.04 -3.12
N ILE A 185 13.77 4.69 -4.21
CA ILE A 185 12.86 3.55 -4.24
C ILE A 185 13.65 2.24 -4.27
N ARG A 186 14.73 2.18 -5.07
CA ARG A 186 15.65 1.03 -5.09
C ARG A 186 16.29 0.81 -3.71
N GLU A 187 16.76 1.87 -3.06
CA GLU A 187 17.34 1.80 -1.72
C GLU A 187 16.35 1.22 -0.71
N PHE A 188 15.08 1.68 -0.75
CA PHE A 188 14.03 1.11 0.09
C PHE A 188 13.83 -0.38 -0.20
N MET A 189 13.72 -0.79 -1.48
CA MET A 189 13.57 -2.19 -1.85
C MET A 189 14.76 -3.04 -1.40
N PHE A 190 15.99 -2.57 -1.57
CA PHE A 190 17.18 -3.31 -1.12
C PHE A 190 17.19 -3.53 0.39
N LYS A 191 16.83 -2.53 1.18
CA LYS A 191 16.74 -2.65 2.66
C LYS A 191 15.77 -3.72 3.12
N GLN A 192 14.71 -3.94 2.35
CA GLN A 192 13.63 -4.87 2.71
C GLN A 192 13.78 -6.25 2.04
N THR A 193 14.68 -6.39 1.05
CA THR A 193 14.83 -7.64 0.29
C THR A 193 15.88 -8.55 0.92
N ASN A 194 15.53 -9.83 1.08
CA ASN A 194 16.48 -10.83 1.55
C ASN A 194 17.48 -11.18 0.45
N THR A 195 18.77 -11.25 0.80
CA THR A 195 19.85 -11.60 -0.13
C THR A 195 19.66 -12.94 -0.82
N LYS A 196 18.98 -13.89 -0.18
CA LYS A 196 18.65 -15.20 -0.79
C LYS A 196 17.68 -15.06 -1.97
N ASP A 197 16.71 -14.17 -1.85
CA ASP A 197 15.72 -13.95 -2.90
C ASP A 197 16.34 -13.19 -4.08
N ILE A 198 17.22 -12.22 -3.83
CA ILE A 198 18.01 -11.55 -4.88
C ILE A 198 18.86 -12.58 -5.63
N ARG A 199 19.59 -13.43 -4.91
CA ARG A 199 20.45 -14.46 -5.53
C ARG A 199 19.65 -15.41 -6.42
N MET A 200 18.50 -15.87 -5.96
CA MET A 200 17.62 -16.73 -6.74
C MET A 200 17.20 -16.09 -8.07
N PHE A 201 16.85 -14.80 -8.07
CA PHE A 201 16.45 -14.12 -9.31
C PHE A 201 17.64 -13.74 -10.20
N LEU A 202 18.82 -13.51 -9.64
CA LEU A 202 20.07 -13.37 -10.42
C LEU A 202 20.40 -14.66 -11.17
N GLU A 203 20.25 -15.81 -10.51
CA GLU A 203 20.45 -17.13 -11.13
C GLU A 203 19.41 -17.39 -12.24
N ILE A 204 18.14 -17.05 -12.03
CA ILE A 204 17.08 -17.18 -13.05
C ILE A 204 17.35 -16.27 -14.26
N ALA A 205 17.94 -15.09 -14.03
CA ALA A 205 18.26 -14.13 -15.08
C ALA A 205 19.58 -14.42 -15.79
N ASP A 206 20.28 -15.50 -15.39
CA ASP A 206 21.63 -15.87 -15.88
C ASP A 206 22.66 -14.73 -15.73
N ILE A 207 22.51 -13.94 -14.66
CA ILE A 207 23.45 -12.89 -14.29
C ILE A 207 24.41 -13.46 -13.25
N GLY A 208 25.72 -13.39 -13.57
CA GLY A 208 26.78 -13.86 -12.68
C GLY A 208 26.77 -13.15 -11.32
N ALA A 209 27.74 -13.51 -10.47
CA ALA A 209 27.89 -12.87 -9.16
C ALA A 209 28.10 -11.36 -9.32
N VAL A 210 27.26 -10.58 -8.67
CA VAL A 210 27.32 -9.10 -8.67
C VAL A 210 27.99 -8.67 -7.37
N GLU A 211 28.98 -7.80 -7.46
CA GLU A 211 29.75 -7.34 -6.29
C GLU A 211 29.07 -6.16 -5.58
N ASN A 212 28.39 -5.27 -6.34
CA ASN A 212 27.73 -4.10 -5.81
C ASN A 212 26.20 -4.17 -5.99
N TYR A 213 25.46 -3.63 -5.03
CA TYR A 213 24.00 -3.53 -5.12
C TYR A 213 23.53 -2.66 -6.28
N ASP A 214 24.31 -1.66 -6.69
CA ASP A 214 23.96 -0.75 -7.79
C ASP A 214 23.97 -1.44 -9.15
N ASP A 215 24.79 -2.50 -9.31
CA ASP A 215 24.89 -3.29 -10.54
C ASP A 215 23.71 -4.25 -10.74
N ILE A 216 22.86 -4.44 -9.72
CA ILE A 216 21.70 -5.31 -9.81
C ILE A 216 20.59 -4.62 -10.63
N PRO A 217 20.15 -5.21 -11.75
CA PRO A 217 19.10 -4.60 -12.56
C PRO A 217 17.77 -4.50 -11.81
N THR A 218 17.01 -3.43 -12.05
CA THR A 218 15.71 -3.21 -11.40
C THR A 218 14.69 -4.31 -11.68
N TYR A 219 14.74 -4.94 -12.88
CA TYR A 219 13.86 -6.04 -13.23
C TYR A 219 14.15 -7.34 -12.45
N VAL A 220 15.33 -7.48 -11.83
CA VAL A 220 15.66 -8.56 -10.89
C VAL A 220 15.26 -8.16 -9.46
N LEU A 221 15.50 -6.90 -9.09
CA LEU A 221 15.23 -6.41 -7.75
C LEU A 221 13.73 -6.42 -7.42
N VAL A 222 12.88 -5.99 -8.35
CA VAL A 222 11.42 -5.89 -8.12
C VAL A 222 10.80 -7.24 -7.75
N PRO A 223 10.96 -8.33 -8.53
CA PRO A 223 10.39 -9.62 -8.14
C PRO A 223 11.03 -10.19 -6.86
N SER A 224 12.34 -9.97 -6.65
CA SER A 224 13.02 -10.36 -5.41
C SER A 224 12.42 -9.68 -4.19
N PHE A 225 12.13 -8.37 -4.29
CA PHE A 225 11.47 -7.59 -3.26
C PHE A 225 10.07 -8.12 -2.96
N ILE A 226 9.24 -8.34 -4.00
CA ILE A 226 7.88 -8.85 -3.82
C ILE A 226 7.88 -10.20 -3.09
N VAL A 227 8.76 -11.12 -3.47
CA VAL A 227 8.87 -12.44 -2.81
C VAL A 227 9.32 -12.29 -1.35
N SER A 228 10.28 -11.42 -1.06
CA SER A 228 10.72 -11.10 0.31
C SER A 228 9.60 -10.50 1.16
N GLU A 229 8.83 -9.57 0.60
CA GLU A 229 7.68 -8.94 1.26
C GLU A 229 6.59 -9.96 1.58
N LEU A 230 6.27 -10.84 0.61
CA LEU A 230 5.34 -11.94 0.81
C LEU A 230 5.79 -12.86 1.94
N ARG A 231 7.05 -13.30 1.92
CA ARG A 231 7.61 -14.16 2.97
C ARG A 231 7.51 -13.52 4.34
N THR A 232 7.92 -12.25 4.46
CA THR A 232 7.89 -11.50 5.72
C THR A 232 6.45 -11.31 6.21
N ALA A 233 5.53 -10.97 5.30
CA ALA A 233 4.11 -10.82 5.62
C ALA A 233 3.49 -12.13 6.14
N PHE A 234 3.83 -13.27 5.51
CA PHE A 234 3.36 -14.59 5.97
C PHE A 234 3.93 -14.97 7.33
N ILE A 235 5.20 -14.66 7.60
CA ILE A 235 5.81 -14.94 8.92
C ILE A 235 5.11 -14.10 10.01
N ILE A 236 4.93 -12.79 9.78
CA ILE A 236 4.25 -11.90 10.73
C ILE A 236 2.79 -12.36 10.91
N GLY A 237 2.08 -12.63 9.81
CA GLY A 237 0.70 -13.09 9.84
C GLY A 237 0.53 -14.40 10.60
N PHE A 238 1.44 -15.35 10.40
CA PHE A 238 1.46 -16.61 11.14
C PHE A 238 1.68 -16.40 12.64
N LEU A 239 2.62 -15.54 13.04
CA LEU A 239 2.86 -15.22 14.44
C LEU A 239 1.62 -14.60 15.10
N ILE A 240 0.92 -13.72 14.40
CA ILE A 240 -0.34 -13.15 14.88
C ILE A 240 -1.41 -14.24 15.01
N TYR A 241 -1.44 -15.22 14.12
CA TYR A 241 -2.44 -16.29 14.12
C TYR A 241 -2.27 -17.28 15.28
N LEU A 242 -1.03 -17.48 15.77
CA LEU A 242 -0.72 -18.48 16.80
C LEU A 242 -1.58 -18.39 18.05
N PRO A 243 -1.73 -17.24 18.76
CA PRO A 243 -2.53 -17.18 19.98
C PRO A 243 -4.01 -17.52 19.73
N PHE A 244 -4.53 -17.20 18.55
CA PHE A 244 -5.92 -17.48 18.19
C PHE A 244 -6.17 -18.96 17.87
N ILE A 245 -5.18 -19.66 17.29
CA ILE A 245 -5.25 -21.12 17.14
C ILE A 245 -5.33 -21.82 18.50
N VAL A 246 -4.55 -21.35 19.48
CA VAL A 246 -4.59 -21.93 20.82
C VAL A 246 -5.99 -21.82 21.43
N ILE A 247 -6.65 -20.67 21.28
CA ILE A 247 -8.03 -20.49 21.73
C ILE A 247 -8.98 -21.47 21.02
N ASP A 248 -8.85 -21.61 19.69
CA ASP A 248 -9.68 -22.55 18.93
C ASP A 248 -9.50 -23.99 19.42
N MET A 249 -8.25 -24.41 19.67
CA MET A 249 -7.94 -25.75 20.15
C MET A 249 -8.51 -26.02 21.56
N VAL A 250 -8.39 -25.05 22.47
CA VAL A 250 -8.94 -25.18 23.83
C VAL A 250 -10.46 -25.27 23.79
N VAL A 251 -11.13 -24.40 23.04
CA VAL A 251 -12.59 -24.42 22.90
C VAL A 251 -13.05 -25.71 22.21
N ALA A 252 -12.38 -26.16 21.15
CA ALA A 252 -12.73 -27.40 20.46
C ALA A 252 -12.60 -28.61 21.39
N SER A 253 -11.52 -28.71 22.15
CA SER A 253 -11.27 -29.81 23.09
C SER A 253 -12.32 -29.87 24.20
N THR A 254 -12.70 -28.69 24.76
CA THR A 254 -13.76 -28.63 25.78
C THR A 254 -15.13 -29.03 25.23
N LEU A 255 -15.53 -28.56 24.06
CA LEU A 255 -16.79 -28.92 23.44
C LEU A 255 -16.89 -30.42 23.11
N MET A 256 -15.79 -31.00 22.58
CA MET A 256 -15.72 -32.42 22.30
C MET A 256 -15.83 -33.27 23.57
N SER A 257 -15.20 -32.86 24.68
CA SER A 257 -15.31 -33.57 25.96
C SER A 257 -16.72 -33.56 26.55
N MET A 258 -17.49 -32.50 26.25
CA MET A 258 -18.91 -32.39 26.64
C MET A 258 -19.88 -33.13 25.71
N GLY A 259 -19.37 -33.80 24.64
CA GLY A 259 -20.18 -34.49 23.66
C GLY A 259 -20.89 -33.59 22.64
N MET A 260 -20.56 -32.31 22.59
CA MET A 260 -21.21 -31.30 21.72
C MET A 260 -20.55 -31.27 20.33
N MET A 261 -20.53 -32.41 19.62
CA MET A 261 -19.87 -32.55 18.32
C MET A 261 -20.53 -31.77 17.17
N MET A 262 -21.82 -31.43 17.29
CA MET A 262 -22.55 -30.74 16.24
C MET A 262 -22.35 -29.20 16.24
N LEU A 263 -21.79 -28.62 17.28
CA LEU A 263 -21.54 -27.17 17.35
C LEU A 263 -20.18 -26.85 16.72
N PRO A 264 -20.09 -25.92 15.77
CA PRO A 264 -18.83 -25.52 15.19
C PRO A 264 -17.98 -24.76 16.24
N PRO A 265 -16.80 -25.29 16.61
CA PRO A 265 -15.95 -24.71 17.66
C PRO A 265 -15.53 -23.24 17.36
N THR A 266 -15.35 -22.92 16.08
CA THR A 266 -14.96 -21.58 15.61
C THR A 266 -15.99 -20.50 15.94
N THR A 267 -17.28 -20.83 15.96
CA THR A 267 -18.35 -19.90 16.32
C THR A 267 -18.35 -19.60 17.84
N ILE A 268 -18.06 -20.63 18.64
CA ILE A 268 -17.99 -20.49 20.10
C ILE A 268 -16.70 -19.80 20.54
N SER A 269 -15.59 -19.99 19.81
CA SER A 269 -14.31 -19.35 20.15
C SER A 269 -14.25 -17.87 19.78
N LEU A 270 -15.07 -17.40 18.83
CA LEU A 270 -15.06 -16.02 18.32
C LEU A 270 -15.17 -14.95 19.42
N PRO A 271 -16.11 -15.01 20.38
CA PRO A 271 -16.18 -14.04 21.49
C PRO A 271 -14.90 -13.98 22.32
N PHE A 272 -14.26 -15.12 22.58
CA PHE A 272 -13.01 -15.19 23.36
C PHE A 272 -11.83 -14.57 22.59
N LYS A 273 -11.77 -14.79 21.27
CA LYS A 273 -10.76 -14.15 20.39
C LYS A 273 -10.90 -12.65 20.38
N LEU A 274 -12.14 -12.15 20.22
CA LEU A 274 -12.41 -10.71 20.23
C LEU A 274 -12.08 -10.09 21.59
N LEU A 275 -12.46 -10.75 22.68
CA LEU A 275 -12.16 -10.28 24.02
C LEU A 275 -10.63 -10.18 24.24
N LEU A 276 -9.88 -11.22 23.91
CA LEU A 276 -8.42 -11.22 24.02
C LEU A 276 -7.80 -10.09 23.20
N PHE A 277 -8.26 -9.92 21.96
CA PHE A 277 -7.74 -8.90 21.06
C PHE A 277 -7.99 -7.48 21.57
N VAL A 278 -9.19 -7.23 22.13
CA VAL A 278 -9.53 -5.93 22.74
C VAL A 278 -8.74 -5.68 24.02
N LEU A 279 -8.62 -6.68 24.90
CA LEU A 279 -7.87 -6.54 26.15
C LEU A 279 -6.36 -6.33 25.92
N ALA A 280 -5.81 -6.90 24.86
CA ALA A 280 -4.41 -6.73 24.48
C ALA A 280 -4.13 -5.46 23.68
N ASP A 281 -5.14 -4.58 23.44
CA ASP A 281 -5.04 -3.46 22.48
C ASP A 281 -4.47 -3.90 21.12
N GLY A 282 -5.05 -4.95 20.56
CA GLY A 282 -4.51 -5.71 19.44
C GLY A 282 -4.27 -4.89 18.19
N TRP A 283 -5.12 -3.90 17.88
CA TRP A 283 -4.89 -3.03 16.72
C TRP A 283 -3.63 -2.19 16.87
N ASN A 284 -3.42 -1.57 18.04
CA ASN A 284 -2.24 -0.76 18.30
C ASN A 284 -0.96 -1.61 18.25
N LEU A 285 -1.03 -2.81 18.85
CA LEU A 285 0.09 -3.75 18.86
C LEU A 285 0.45 -4.22 17.44
N VAL A 286 -0.54 -4.65 16.63
CA VAL A 286 -0.32 -5.12 15.25
C VAL A 286 0.23 -3.98 14.38
N ILE A 287 -0.39 -2.80 14.40
CA ILE A 287 0.04 -1.66 13.60
C ILE A 287 1.44 -1.20 14.03
N GLY A 288 1.68 -1.07 15.34
CA GLY A 288 2.97 -0.65 15.87
C GLY A 288 4.11 -1.59 15.48
N GLN A 289 3.92 -2.91 15.63
CA GLN A 289 4.91 -3.91 15.24
C GLN A 289 5.11 -3.94 13.72
N LEU A 290 4.04 -3.77 12.95
CA LEU A 290 4.11 -3.73 11.49
C LEU A 290 4.93 -2.54 10.99
N VAL A 291 4.69 -1.34 11.53
CA VAL A 291 5.48 -0.14 11.19
C VAL A 291 6.94 -0.31 11.60
N ASN A 292 7.19 -0.85 12.80
CA ASN A 292 8.55 -1.10 13.28
C ASN A 292 9.29 -2.16 12.45
N SER A 293 8.59 -3.03 11.74
CA SER A 293 9.22 -4.05 10.88
C SER A 293 9.88 -3.49 9.61
N PHE A 294 9.69 -2.21 9.31
CA PHE A 294 10.29 -1.51 8.17
C PHE A 294 11.51 -0.63 8.57
N ASN A 295 11.75 -0.48 9.89
CA ASN A 295 12.88 0.32 10.44
C ASN A 295 14.11 -0.54 10.67
#